data_cd6d475304c306dd371060d53e8fafd7
#
_entry.id   cd6d475304c306dd371060d53e8fafd7
#
_cell.length_a   1.000
_cell.length_b   1.000
_cell.length_c   1.000
_cell.angle_alpha   90.00
_cell.angle_beta   90.00
_cell.angle_gamma   90.00
#
_symmetry.space_group_name_H-M   'P 1'
#
loop_
_entity.id
_entity.type
_entity.pdbx_description
1 polymer ?
#
loop_
_entity_poly.entity_id
_entity_poly.type
_entity_poly.pdbx_seq_one_letter_code
_entity_poly.pdbx_strand_id
1 'polypeptide(L)'
;LVPHAVDGSRRALQKVLRLIHPQVLRYCRARIGGGRQPTAEDVAQEICLAVATSIGSYEDKGRPFMAYVYGIAFNKVTDAHRAMGRDKSTPTEEIPEDSARDATPEEWALEADGSNRMRALLDTLSDKAKNIVILRVFNGLSAEETAEIVGSTPGAVRVAQHRALAQLRKTLQAAQETAR
;
A
#
# COMPACT_ATOMS: atom_id res chain seq x y z
N LEU A 1 12.25 18.37 9.39
CA LEU A 1 10.93 18.02 9.97
C LEU A 1 10.99 16.72 10.75
N VAL A 2 11.49 15.63 10.16
CA VAL A 2 11.62 14.32 10.84
C VAL A 2 12.48 14.39 12.08
N PRO A 3 13.69 14.99 12.06
CA PRO A 3 14.51 15.08 13.28
C PRO A 3 13.78 15.75 14.44
N HIS A 4 13.05 16.83 14.19
CA HIS A 4 12.29 17.49 15.25
C HIS A 4 11.13 16.64 15.79
N ALA A 5 10.54 15.78 14.96
CA ALA A 5 9.52 14.85 15.41
C ALA A 5 10.13 13.72 16.27
N VAL A 6 11.33 13.26 15.92
CA VAL A 6 12.14 12.31 16.73
C VAL A 6 12.48 12.90 18.09
N ASP A 7 12.84 14.19 18.12
CA ASP A 7 13.16 14.94 19.35
C ASP A 7 11.92 15.28 20.22
N GLY A 8 10.73 14.80 19.82
CA GLY A 8 9.51 14.94 20.62
C GLY A 8 8.64 16.16 20.31
N SER A 9 8.91 16.91 19.24
CA SER A 9 8.07 18.03 18.81
C SER A 9 6.72 17.55 18.30
N ARG A 10 5.65 17.76 19.06
CA ARG A 10 4.27 17.45 18.67
C ARG A 10 3.85 18.13 17.35
N ARG A 11 4.28 19.39 17.15
CA ARG A 11 3.99 20.14 15.95
C ARG A 11 4.66 19.53 14.70
N ALA A 12 5.91 19.09 14.85
CA ALA A 12 6.63 18.39 13.78
C ALA A 12 5.99 17.04 13.48
N LEU A 13 5.65 16.26 14.51
CA LEU A 13 4.95 14.99 14.35
C LEU A 13 3.62 15.13 13.60
N GLN A 14 2.80 16.11 13.98
CA GLN A 14 1.53 16.36 13.26
C GLN A 14 1.75 16.66 11.77
N LYS A 15 2.79 17.44 11.44
CA LYS A 15 3.12 17.71 10.03
C LYS A 15 3.61 16.47 9.30
N VAL A 16 4.44 15.66 9.94
CA VAL A 16 4.89 14.37 9.40
C VAL A 16 3.68 13.48 9.08
N LEU A 17 2.78 13.29 10.04
CA LEU A 17 1.58 12.46 9.87
C LEU A 17 0.67 12.96 8.72
N ARG A 18 0.49 14.28 8.59
CA ARG A 18 -0.27 14.85 7.46
C ARG A 18 0.37 14.56 6.10
N LEU A 19 1.69 14.56 6.02
CA LEU A 19 2.42 14.31 4.77
C LEU A 19 2.44 12.84 4.38
N ILE A 20 2.55 11.94 5.35
CA ILE A 20 2.60 10.51 5.07
C ILE A 20 1.21 9.88 4.87
N HIS A 21 0.17 10.40 5.52
CA HIS A 21 -1.16 9.80 5.52
C HIS A 21 -1.71 9.53 4.11
N PRO A 22 -1.68 10.47 3.12
CA PRO A 22 -2.17 10.19 1.78
C PRO A 22 -1.41 9.06 1.08
N GLN A 23 -0.10 8.96 1.30
CA GLN A 23 0.76 7.93 0.72
C GLN A 23 0.47 6.56 1.36
N VAL A 24 0.34 6.53 2.67
CA VAL A 24 -0.03 5.33 3.43
C VAL A 24 -1.41 4.83 3.03
N LEU A 25 -2.39 5.73 2.92
CA LEU A 25 -3.75 5.38 2.50
C LEU A 25 -3.78 4.79 1.09
N ARG A 26 -3.04 5.38 0.16
CA ARG A 26 -2.91 4.87 -1.21
C ARG A 26 -2.30 3.46 -1.24
N TYR A 27 -1.27 3.24 -0.43
CA TYR A 27 -0.66 1.93 -0.25
C TYR A 27 -1.67 0.91 0.30
N CYS A 28 -2.41 1.26 1.34
CA CYS A 28 -3.43 0.39 1.94
C CYS A 28 -4.54 0.05 0.93
N ARG A 29 -5.02 1.02 0.16
CA ARG A 29 -6.04 0.80 -0.87
C ARG A 29 -5.55 -0.11 -1.99
N ALA A 30 -4.27 -0.06 -2.36
CA ALA A 30 -3.68 -0.96 -3.33
C ALA A 30 -3.58 -2.41 -2.81
N ARG A 31 -3.42 -2.59 -1.50
CA ARG A 31 -3.24 -3.89 -0.85
C ARG A 31 -4.52 -4.50 -0.29
N ILE A 32 -5.46 -3.67 0.14
CA ILE A 32 -6.71 -4.07 0.77
C ILE A 32 -7.86 -3.68 -0.17
N GLY A 33 -8.57 -4.69 -0.68
CA GLY A 33 -9.73 -4.48 -1.53
C GLY A 33 -10.89 -3.84 -0.76
N GLY A 34 -11.80 -3.16 -1.48
CA GLY A 34 -13.01 -2.57 -0.91
C GLY A 34 -13.93 -3.62 -0.27
N GLY A 35 -14.75 -3.17 0.68
CA GLY A 35 -15.74 -4.01 1.35
C GLY A 35 -15.21 -5.03 2.34
N ARG A 36 -13.94 -4.97 2.73
CA ARG A 36 -13.34 -5.87 3.72
C ARG A 36 -13.12 -5.16 5.06
N GLN A 37 -13.19 -5.93 6.14
CA GLN A 37 -12.85 -5.46 7.48
C GLN A 37 -11.57 -6.14 7.96
N PRO A 38 -10.57 -5.38 8.50
CA PRO A 38 -10.55 -3.90 8.60
C PRO A 38 -10.46 -3.23 7.22
N THR A 39 -10.98 -2.00 7.11
CA THR A 39 -10.89 -1.22 5.87
C THR A 39 -9.48 -0.70 5.62
N ALA A 40 -9.19 -0.29 4.38
CA ALA A 40 -7.91 0.36 4.06
C ALA A 40 -7.70 1.63 4.90
N GLU A 41 -8.75 2.39 5.16
CA GLU A 41 -8.74 3.58 6.01
C GLU A 41 -8.40 3.24 7.45
N ASP A 42 -8.97 2.18 8.02
CA ASP A 42 -8.67 1.72 9.39
C ASP A 42 -7.21 1.31 9.52
N VAL A 43 -6.69 0.55 8.57
CA VAL A 43 -5.29 0.11 8.57
C VAL A 43 -4.34 1.30 8.38
N ALA A 44 -4.70 2.28 7.53
CA ALA A 44 -3.92 3.50 7.38
C ALA A 44 -3.83 4.30 8.68
N GLN A 45 -4.91 4.40 9.46
CA GLN A 45 -4.89 5.02 10.78
C GLN A 45 -4.00 4.26 11.76
N GLU A 46 -4.06 2.94 11.77
CA GLU A 46 -3.17 2.11 12.62
C GLU A 46 -1.70 2.28 12.25
N ILE A 47 -1.38 2.41 10.97
CA ILE A 47 -0.01 2.68 10.49
C ILE A 47 0.45 4.06 10.99
N CYS A 48 -0.37 5.09 10.82
CA CYS A 48 -0.03 6.43 11.32
C CYS A 48 0.17 6.44 12.84
N LEU A 49 -0.65 5.71 13.59
CA LEU A 49 -0.48 5.57 15.03
C LEU A 49 0.82 4.84 15.37
N ALA A 50 1.15 3.76 14.66
CA ALA A 50 2.40 3.04 14.84
C ALA A 50 3.63 3.92 14.55
N VAL A 51 3.59 4.73 13.49
CA VAL A 51 4.63 5.73 13.21
C VAL A 51 4.74 6.73 14.34
N ALA A 52 3.62 7.29 14.81
CA ALA A 52 3.60 8.28 15.88
C ALA A 52 4.19 7.75 17.19
N THR A 53 3.97 6.49 17.52
CA THR A 53 4.47 5.86 18.73
C THR A 53 5.93 5.41 18.64
N SER A 54 6.41 5.08 17.45
CA SER A 54 7.75 4.54 17.22
C SER A 54 8.76 5.56 16.68
N ILE A 55 8.32 6.74 16.24
CA ILE A 55 9.20 7.74 15.61
C ILE A 55 10.33 8.20 16.54
N GLY A 56 10.11 8.22 17.85
CA GLY A 56 11.15 8.59 18.83
C GLY A 56 12.36 7.66 18.84
N SER A 57 12.22 6.44 18.35
CA SER A 57 13.32 5.47 18.20
C SER A 57 13.85 5.37 16.76
N TYR A 58 13.35 6.21 15.86
CA TYR A 58 13.82 6.23 14.48
C TYR A 58 15.25 6.73 14.37
N GLU A 59 16.11 5.95 13.73
CA GLU A 59 17.47 6.31 13.37
C GLU A 59 17.57 6.51 11.85
N ASP A 60 18.11 7.67 11.47
CA ASP A 60 18.41 7.93 10.07
C ASP A 60 19.66 7.14 9.63
N LYS A 61 19.43 6.10 8.87
CA LYS A 61 20.48 5.23 8.30
C LYS A 61 20.83 5.58 6.85
N GLY A 62 20.58 6.83 6.43
CA GLY A 62 20.83 7.28 5.07
C GLY A 62 19.79 6.78 4.06
N ARG A 63 18.63 6.34 4.52
CA ARG A 63 17.52 5.88 3.69
C ARG A 63 16.36 6.87 3.75
N PRO A 64 15.51 6.96 2.71
CA PRO A 64 14.33 7.79 2.77
C PRO A 64 13.44 7.42 3.98
N PHE A 65 12.93 8.41 4.69
CA PHE A 65 12.01 8.19 5.81
C PHE A 65 10.80 7.33 5.41
N MET A 66 10.32 7.49 4.17
CA MET A 66 9.21 6.69 3.67
C MET A 66 9.52 5.18 3.59
N ALA A 67 10.78 4.76 3.47
CA ALA A 67 11.16 3.34 3.55
C ALA A 67 10.84 2.77 4.95
N TYR A 68 11.10 3.54 6.01
CA TYR A 68 10.70 3.19 7.37
C TYR A 68 9.17 3.12 7.53
N VAL A 69 8.46 4.10 6.98
CA VAL A 69 6.99 4.13 7.01
C VAL A 69 6.39 2.93 6.27
N TYR A 70 6.89 2.61 5.07
CA TYR A 70 6.40 1.46 4.29
C TYR A 70 6.77 0.11 4.93
N GLY A 71 7.85 0.03 5.69
CA GLY A 71 8.15 -1.15 6.51
C GLY A 71 7.07 -1.40 7.56
N ILE A 72 6.65 -0.37 8.27
CA ILE A 72 5.53 -0.45 9.23
C ILE A 72 4.23 -0.78 8.48
N ALA A 73 3.97 -0.12 7.36
CA ALA A 73 2.77 -0.34 6.55
C ALA A 73 2.68 -1.78 6.04
N PHE A 74 3.76 -2.34 5.54
CA PHE A 74 3.83 -3.73 5.09
C PHE A 74 3.45 -4.71 6.20
N ASN A 75 4.00 -4.54 7.39
CA ASN A 75 3.70 -5.40 8.53
C ASN A 75 2.23 -5.28 8.96
N LYS A 76 1.69 -4.07 9.05
CA LYS A 76 0.28 -3.84 9.43
C LYS A 76 -0.70 -4.41 8.42
N VAL A 77 -0.44 -4.23 7.13
CA VAL A 77 -1.27 -4.80 6.06
C VAL A 77 -1.19 -6.33 6.05
N THR A 78 -0.01 -6.89 6.28
CA THR A 78 0.17 -8.35 6.39
C THR A 78 -0.62 -8.91 7.57
N ASP A 79 -0.60 -8.25 8.71
CA ASP A 79 -1.39 -8.63 9.89
C ASP A 79 -2.90 -8.53 9.61
N ALA A 80 -3.33 -7.48 8.92
CA ALA A 80 -4.73 -7.32 8.50
C ALA A 80 -5.17 -8.47 7.56
N HIS A 81 -4.35 -8.86 6.59
CA HIS A 81 -4.64 -9.99 5.71
C HIS A 81 -4.70 -11.32 6.47
N ARG A 82 -3.86 -11.53 7.46
CA ARG A 82 -3.93 -12.72 8.33
C ARG A 82 -5.22 -12.75 9.14
N ALA A 83 -5.65 -11.61 9.69
CA ALA A 83 -6.92 -11.48 10.40
C ALA A 83 -8.12 -11.76 9.49
N MET A 84 -8.14 -11.20 8.27
CA MET A 84 -9.16 -11.50 7.25
C MET A 84 -9.19 -12.97 6.85
N GLY A 85 -8.04 -13.63 6.76
CA GLY A 85 -7.92 -15.06 6.46
C GLY A 85 -8.51 -15.95 7.56
N ARG A 86 -8.47 -15.52 8.82
CA ARG A 86 -9.09 -16.21 9.95
C ARG A 86 -10.61 -16.02 10.01
N ASP A 87 -11.11 -14.86 9.57
CA ASP A 87 -12.54 -14.53 9.55
C ASP A 87 -13.31 -15.12 8.36
N LYS A 88 -12.63 -15.76 7.41
CA LYS A 88 -13.25 -16.42 6.25
C LYS A 88 -14.21 -17.57 6.58
N SER A 89 -14.27 -17.99 7.84
CA SER A 89 -15.22 -18.99 8.33
C SER A 89 -16.63 -18.45 8.60
N THR A 90 -16.85 -17.13 8.51
CA THR A 90 -18.16 -16.50 8.71
C THR A 90 -18.58 -15.80 7.42
N PRO A 91 -19.64 -16.29 6.70
CA PRO A 91 -20.13 -15.59 5.53
C PRO A 91 -20.84 -14.30 5.98
N THR A 92 -20.26 -13.17 5.67
CA THR A 92 -20.89 -11.86 5.84
C THR A 92 -21.27 -11.33 4.47
N GLU A 93 -22.56 -11.13 4.23
CA GLU A 93 -23.03 -10.34 3.10
C GLU A 93 -22.56 -8.90 3.30
N GLU A 94 -21.58 -8.48 2.51
CA GLU A 94 -21.05 -7.13 2.58
C GLU A 94 -21.78 -6.21 1.61
N ILE A 95 -22.42 -5.21 2.17
CA ILE A 95 -22.90 -4.03 1.45
C ILE A 95 -21.72 -3.07 1.33
N PRO A 96 -21.33 -2.61 0.12
CA PRO A 96 -20.26 -1.62 -0.02
C PRO A 96 -20.69 -0.30 0.60
N GLU A 97 -20.11 0.08 1.72
CA GLU A 97 -20.22 1.45 2.22
C GLU A 97 -19.21 2.35 1.47
N ASP A 98 -19.78 3.24 0.67
CA ASP A 98 -19.08 4.30 -0.03
C ASP A 98 -18.56 5.34 0.97
N SER A 99 -17.26 5.46 1.11
CA SER A 99 -16.66 6.51 1.94
C SER A 99 -16.62 7.82 1.16
N ALA A 100 -17.32 8.80 1.68
CA ALA A 100 -17.44 10.15 1.14
C ALA A 100 -16.10 10.85 0.88
N ARG A 101 -15.90 11.32 -0.34
CA ARG A 101 -14.88 12.30 -0.73
C ARG A 101 -15.55 13.47 -1.42
N ASP A 102 -14.98 14.67 -1.24
CA ASP A 102 -15.44 15.93 -1.85
C ASP A 102 -15.09 16.07 -3.34
N ALA A 103 -15.18 15.01 -4.12
CA ALA A 103 -15.00 14.99 -5.57
C ALA A 103 -16.36 14.93 -6.28
N THR A 104 -16.44 15.46 -7.50
CA THR A 104 -17.67 15.39 -8.29
C THR A 104 -17.99 13.93 -8.68
N PRO A 105 -19.27 13.56 -8.85
CA PRO A 105 -19.64 12.18 -9.24
C PRO A 105 -18.97 11.67 -10.51
N GLU A 106 -18.63 12.55 -11.45
CA GLU A 106 -17.97 12.22 -12.71
C GLU A 106 -16.47 12.00 -12.54
N GLU A 107 -15.81 12.83 -11.77
CA GLU A 107 -14.41 12.63 -11.39
C GLU A 107 -14.25 11.36 -10.54
N TRP A 108 -15.22 11.10 -9.68
CA TRP A 108 -15.31 9.89 -8.87
C TRP A 108 -15.41 8.63 -9.72
N ALA A 109 -16.27 8.64 -10.72
CA ALA A 109 -16.47 7.51 -11.61
C ALA A 109 -15.22 7.22 -12.44
N LEU A 110 -14.52 8.25 -12.93
CA LEU A 110 -13.30 8.11 -13.70
C LEU A 110 -12.11 7.64 -12.84
N GLU A 111 -11.91 8.22 -11.66
CA GLU A 111 -10.88 7.78 -10.72
C GLU A 111 -11.17 6.37 -10.17
N ALA A 112 -12.41 6.08 -9.80
CA ALA A 112 -12.81 4.78 -9.30
C ALA A 112 -12.65 3.69 -10.36
N ASP A 113 -12.99 3.97 -11.61
CA ASP A 113 -12.84 3.01 -12.72
C ASP A 113 -11.36 2.74 -13.02
N GLY A 114 -10.52 3.77 -13.09
CA GLY A 114 -9.08 3.63 -13.26
C GLY A 114 -8.41 2.89 -12.10
N SER A 115 -8.79 3.20 -10.86
CA SER A 115 -8.29 2.54 -9.66
C SER A 115 -8.75 1.08 -9.59
N ASN A 116 -9.98 0.78 -9.97
CA ASN A 116 -10.52 -0.58 -9.99
C ASN A 116 -9.86 -1.43 -11.06
N ARG A 117 -9.61 -0.87 -12.25
CA ARG A 117 -8.86 -1.56 -13.32
C ARG A 117 -7.43 -1.87 -12.90
N MET A 118 -6.74 -0.91 -12.30
CA MET A 118 -5.39 -1.10 -11.79
C MET A 118 -5.35 -2.16 -10.69
N ARG A 119 -6.30 -2.13 -9.77
CA ARG A 119 -6.42 -3.14 -8.71
C ARG A 119 -6.69 -4.52 -9.29
N ALA A 120 -7.62 -4.66 -10.22
CA ALA A 120 -7.91 -5.92 -10.90
C ALA A 120 -6.66 -6.46 -11.62
N LEU A 121 -5.89 -5.59 -12.27
CA LEU A 121 -4.64 -5.96 -12.92
C LEU A 121 -3.59 -6.45 -11.92
N LEU A 122 -3.41 -5.74 -10.81
CA LEU A 122 -2.48 -6.14 -9.73
C LEU A 122 -2.92 -7.46 -9.07
N ASP A 123 -4.21 -7.72 -8.96
CA ASP A 123 -4.75 -8.94 -8.36
C ASP A 123 -4.47 -10.20 -9.20
N THR A 124 -4.06 -10.06 -10.46
CA THR A 124 -3.58 -11.17 -11.28
C THR A 124 -2.20 -11.68 -10.86
N LEU A 125 -1.47 -10.90 -10.08
CA LEU A 125 -0.15 -11.24 -9.56
C LEU A 125 -0.26 -12.02 -8.25
N SER A 126 0.78 -12.82 -7.93
CA SER A 126 0.94 -13.37 -6.58
C SER A 126 1.11 -12.24 -5.56
N ASP A 127 0.79 -12.47 -4.30
CA ASP A 127 0.93 -11.46 -3.24
C ASP A 127 2.35 -10.90 -3.14
N LYS A 128 3.36 -11.75 -3.26
CA LYS A 128 4.76 -11.33 -3.26
C LYS A 128 5.09 -10.43 -4.44
N ALA A 129 4.69 -10.81 -5.63
CA ALA A 129 4.93 -10.02 -6.85
C ALA A 129 4.19 -8.68 -6.81
N LYS A 130 2.95 -8.68 -6.35
CA LYS A 130 2.13 -7.48 -6.15
C LYS A 130 2.79 -6.50 -5.18
N ASN A 131 3.27 -6.98 -4.03
CA ASN A 131 3.99 -6.15 -3.06
C ASN A 131 5.24 -5.51 -3.64
N ILE A 132 6.03 -6.27 -4.36
CA ILE A 132 7.25 -5.78 -5.01
C ILE A 132 6.92 -4.70 -6.04
N VAL A 133 5.92 -4.91 -6.88
CA VAL A 133 5.50 -3.92 -7.88
C VAL A 133 5.00 -2.64 -7.20
N ILE A 134 4.19 -2.75 -6.18
CA ILE A 134 3.68 -1.58 -5.44
C ILE A 134 4.82 -0.79 -4.82
N LEU A 135 5.72 -1.43 -4.11
CA LEU A 135 6.84 -0.75 -3.43
C LEU A 135 7.84 -0.16 -4.43
N ARG A 136 8.16 -0.89 -5.49
CA ARG A 136 9.16 -0.48 -6.49
C ARG A 136 8.65 0.55 -7.48
N VAL A 137 7.49 0.31 -8.06
CA VAL A 137 6.96 1.11 -9.17
C VAL A 137 6.11 2.27 -8.69
N PHE A 138 5.17 2.02 -7.79
CA PHE A 138 4.25 3.06 -7.31
C PHE A 138 4.84 3.92 -6.20
N ASN A 139 5.63 3.33 -5.31
CA ASN A 139 6.20 4.03 -4.16
C ASN A 139 7.68 4.43 -4.36
N GLY A 140 8.31 3.99 -5.44
CA GLY A 140 9.64 4.42 -5.83
C GLY A 140 10.78 3.97 -4.92
N LEU A 141 10.60 2.89 -4.13
CA LEU A 141 11.65 2.35 -3.29
C LEU A 141 12.74 1.65 -4.13
N SER A 142 13.98 1.64 -3.64
CA SER A 142 15.07 0.88 -4.24
C SER A 142 14.85 -0.63 -4.10
N ALA A 143 15.58 -1.43 -4.87
CA ALA A 143 15.54 -2.87 -4.73
C ALA A 143 16.05 -3.32 -3.35
N GLU A 144 17.03 -2.64 -2.81
CA GLU A 144 17.61 -2.86 -1.49
C GLU A 144 16.58 -2.58 -0.37
N GLU A 145 15.91 -1.43 -0.43
CA GLU A 145 14.86 -1.05 0.52
C GLU A 145 13.67 -2.00 0.46
N THR A 146 13.23 -2.35 -0.74
CA THR A 146 12.14 -3.30 -0.96
C THR A 146 12.49 -4.69 -0.43
N ALA A 147 13.70 -5.18 -0.72
CA ALA A 147 14.16 -6.48 -0.24
C ALA A 147 14.16 -6.58 1.28
N GLU A 148 14.57 -5.53 1.96
CA GLU A 148 14.55 -5.47 3.42
C GLU A 148 13.12 -5.52 3.98
N ILE A 149 12.17 -4.83 3.34
CA ILE A 149 10.76 -4.82 3.76
C ILE A 149 10.11 -6.19 3.55
N VAL A 150 10.30 -6.80 2.39
CA VAL A 150 9.63 -8.07 2.04
C VAL A 150 10.40 -9.31 2.47
N GLY A 151 11.55 -9.17 3.09
CA GLY A 151 12.38 -10.29 3.55
C GLY A 151 12.99 -11.09 2.40
N SER A 152 13.57 -10.40 1.40
CA SER A 152 14.17 -10.99 0.21
C SER A 152 15.56 -10.41 -0.06
N THR A 153 16.14 -10.70 -1.21
CA THR A 153 17.39 -10.13 -1.68
C THR A 153 17.12 -9.10 -2.80
N PRO A 154 17.99 -8.09 -3.00
CA PRO A 154 17.83 -7.13 -4.09
C PRO A 154 17.78 -7.78 -5.46
N GLY A 155 18.57 -8.81 -5.70
CA GLY A 155 18.56 -9.58 -6.95
C GLY A 155 17.23 -10.29 -7.19
N ALA A 156 16.68 -10.95 -6.16
CA ALA A 156 15.38 -11.61 -6.23
C ALA A 156 14.24 -10.60 -6.44
N VAL A 157 14.31 -9.42 -5.84
CA VAL A 157 13.34 -8.33 -6.06
C VAL A 157 13.36 -7.86 -7.51
N ARG A 158 14.53 -7.65 -8.11
CA ARG A 158 14.66 -7.23 -9.51
C ARG A 158 14.08 -8.28 -10.48
N VAL A 159 14.38 -9.56 -10.24
CA VAL A 159 13.83 -10.66 -11.05
C VAL A 159 12.32 -10.76 -10.90
N ALA A 160 11.80 -10.70 -9.69
CA ALA A 160 10.36 -10.74 -9.43
C ALA A 160 9.63 -9.56 -10.07
N GLN A 161 10.18 -8.35 -9.98
CA GLN A 161 9.64 -7.17 -10.65
C GLN A 161 9.58 -7.33 -12.17
N HIS A 162 10.67 -7.80 -12.78
CA HIS A 162 10.74 -8.01 -14.22
C HIS A 162 9.69 -9.01 -14.70
N ARG A 163 9.54 -10.13 -14.01
CA ARG A 163 8.53 -11.15 -14.32
C ARG A 163 7.11 -10.64 -14.12
N ALA A 164 6.88 -9.90 -13.06
CA ALA A 164 5.57 -9.31 -12.78
C ALA A 164 5.15 -8.31 -13.85
N LEU A 165 6.04 -7.41 -14.26
CA LEU A 165 5.76 -6.45 -15.32
C LEU A 165 5.53 -7.12 -16.68
N ALA A 166 6.25 -8.20 -16.99
CA ALA A 166 6.02 -8.99 -18.20
C ALA A 166 4.63 -9.66 -18.16
N GLN A 167 4.22 -10.21 -17.04
CA GLN A 167 2.89 -10.78 -16.84
C GLN A 167 1.78 -9.73 -16.99
N LEU A 168 1.96 -8.54 -16.41
CA LEU A 168 0.99 -7.45 -16.54
C LEU A 168 0.84 -6.98 -17.98
N ARG A 169 1.93 -6.90 -18.74
CA ARG A 169 1.87 -6.58 -20.18
C ARG A 169 1.05 -7.61 -20.96
N LYS A 170 1.25 -8.89 -20.72
CA LYS A 170 0.48 -9.96 -21.36
C LYS A 170 -1.00 -9.84 -21.05
N THR A 171 -1.34 -9.58 -19.80
CA THR A 171 -2.72 -9.41 -19.35
C THR A 171 -3.39 -8.20 -20.03
N LEU A 172 -2.67 -7.09 -20.16
CA LEU A 172 -3.14 -5.89 -20.85
C LEU A 172 -3.35 -6.12 -22.36
N GLN A 173 -2.42 -6.81 -23.01
CA GLN A 173 -2.53 -7.14 -24.45
C GLN A 173 -3.73 -8.05 -24.71
N ALA A 174 -3.93 -9.09 -23.91
CA ALA A 174 -5.08 -9.98 -24.01
C ALA A 174 -6.41 -9.24 -23.83
N ALA A 175 -6.48 -8.30 -22.89
CA ALA A 175 -7.66 -7.47 -22.67
C ALA A 175 -7.97 -6.55 -23.87
N GLN A 176 -6.94 -6.00 -24.53
CA GLN A 176 -7.09 -5.16 -25.72
C GLN A 176 -7.54 -5.96 -26.93
N GLU A 177 -7.09 -7.18 -27.11
CA GLU A 177 -7.50 -8.08 -28.20
C GLU A 177 -8.96 -8.52 -28.04
N THR A 178 -9.41 -8.76 -26.81
CA THR A 178 -10.80 -9.15 -26.52
C THR A 178 -11.79 -7.98 -26.69
N ALA A 179 -11.32 -6.73 -26.61
CA ALA A 179 -12.14 -5.53 -26.77
C ALA A 179 -12.30 -5.07 -28.23
N ARG A 180 -11.68 -5.75 -29.22
CA ARG A 180 -11.79 -5.51 -30.65
C ARG A 180 -12.80 -6.46 -31.30
#